data_5fba7262638c53adc937d383c4e2f9db
#
_entry.id   5fba7262638c53adc937d383c4e2f9db
#
_cell.length_a   1.000
_cell.length_b   1.000
_cell.length_c   1.000
_cell.angle_alpha   90.00
_cell.angle_beta   90.00
_cell.angle_gamma   90.00
#
_symmetry.space_group_name_H-M   'P 1'
#
loop_
_entity.id
_entity.type
_entity.pdbx_description
1 polymer ?
#
loop_
_entity_poly.entity_id
_entity_poly.type
_entity_poly.pdbx_seq_one_letter_code
_entity_poly.pdbx_strand_id
1 'polypeptide(L)'
;MPLTEGYALRSKASKGSRSLANLLSEEFEHKIRQGLLHEGDKLPTESELVRSYDVSRTVVREALSKLQAAGLVETRHGIGTFVLPARQSASPMLSARELSESVDVLAVLELRISLETEAAGLAAQRRSEAHLQVMSEALQAFEHHFALGHDTVEHDLAFHLSIAQATGNRYFQDILQHFGTLLIPRNRIASMHTPARDPDYLRRVNREHEEIYAAIVRQDADSARAAMRIHLTNSRERLRLAQRLSLSAES
;
A
#
# COMPACT_ATOMS: atom_id res chain seq x y z
N MET A 1 -23.37 17.50 23.90
CA MET A 1 -23.58 16.04 23.81
C MET A 1 -22.23 15.32 23.77
N PRO A 2 -21.61 14.93 24.90
CA PRO A 2 -20.26 14.34 24.92
C PRO A 2 -20.21 12.82 25.17
N LEU A 3 -21.34 12.11 25.26
CA LEU A 3 -21.34 10.69 25.68
C LEU A 3 -21.23 9.66 24.52
N THR A 4 -21.29 10.09 23.28
CA THR A 4 -21.30 9.20 22.11
C THR A 4 -19.91 8.77 21.63
N GLU A 5 -18.89 9.60 21.80
CA GLU A 5 -17.53 9.32 21.29
C GLU A 5 -16.79 8.25 22.11
N GLY A 6 -16.89 8.31 23.45
CA GLY A 6 -16.23 7.32 24.34
C GLY A 6 -16.81 5.91 24.24
N TYR A 7 -18.11 5.79 24.03
CA TYR A 7 -18.77 4.49 23.82
C TYR A 7 -18.36 3.85 22.50
N ALA A 8 -18.19 4.63 21.45
CA ALA A 8 -17.77 4.17 20.14
C ALA A 8 -16.33 3.61 20.14
N LEU A 9 -15.41 4.25 20.88
CA LEU A 9 -14.03 3.79 21.01
C LEU A 9 -13.90 2.46 21.77
N ARG A 10 -14.61 2.33 22.90
CA ARG A 10 -14.59 1.08 23.68
C ARG A 10 -15.24 -0.09 22.94
N SER A 11 -16.29 0.16 22.17
CA SER A 11 -16.93 -0.87 21.32
C SER A 11 -15.98 -1.34 20.20
N LYS A 12 -15.16 -0.48 19.62
CA LYS A 12 -14.14 -0.84 18.64
C LYS A 12 -12.97 -1.59 19.27
N ALA A 13 -12.56 -1.23 20.51
CA ALA A 13 -11.51 -1.93 21.25
C ALA A 13 -11.91 -3.35 21.66
N SER A 14 -13.19 -3.59 21.97
CA SER A 14 -13.68 -4.93 22.35
C SER A 14 -13.80 -5.90 21.17
N LYS A 15 -13.81 -5.41 19.93
CA LYS A 15 -13.90 -6.23 18.70
C LYS A 15 -12.55 -6.59 18.06
N GLY A 16 -11.45 -6.08 18.57
CA GLY A 16 -10.11 -6.37 18.06
C GLY A 16 -9.04 -5.98 19.07
N SER A 17 -7.93 -6.71 19.09
CA SER A 17 -6.77 -6.57 20.01
C SER A 17 -6.02 -5.20 19.91
N ARG A 18 -6.68 -4.09 19.52
CA ARG A 18 -6.05 -2.77 19.38
C ARG A 18 -6.14 -1.99 20.68
N SER A 19 -5.04 -1.33 21.07
CA SER A 19 -5.04 -0.49 22.26
C SER A 19 -5.93 0.74 22.07
N LEU A 20 -6.58 1.22 23.14
CA LEU A 20 -7.39 2.45 23.11
C LEU A 20 -6.59 3.66 22.65
N ALA A 21 -5.28 3.69 22.91
CA ALA A 21 -4.40 4.74 22.45
C ALA A 21 -4.22 4.75 20.93
N ASN A 22 -4.17 3.56 20.29
CA ASN A 22 -4.13 3.46 18.84
C ASN A 22 -5.42 3.98 18.21
N LEU A 23 -6.57 3.54 18.73
CA LEU A 23 -7.87 3.98 18.22
C LEU A 23 -8.07 5.48 18.35
N LEU A 24 -7.62 6.07 19.46
CA LEU A 24 -7.69 7.52 19.68
C LEU A 24 -6.75 8.27 18.74
N SER A 25 -5.54 7.80 18.52
CA SER A 25 -4.61 8.41 17.56
C SER A 25 -5.10 8.30 16.13
N GLU A 26 -5.63 7.13 15.71
CA GLU A 26 -6.23 6.91 14.39
C GLU A 26 -7.43 7.85 14.14
N GLU A 27 -8.24 8.14 15.14
CA GLU A 27 -9.38 9.05 15.01
C GLU A 27 -8.93 10.49 14.77
N PHE A 28 -7.94 10.98 15.52
CA PHE A 28 -7.41 12.34 15.30
C PHE A 28 -6.68 12.44 13.97
N GLU A 29 -5.90 11.44 13.60
CA GLU A 29 -5.27 11.35 12.28
C GLU A 29 -6.32 11.42 11.16
N HIS A 30 -7.42 10.70 11.29
CA HIS A 30 -8.52 10.73 10.34
C HIS A 30 -9.18 12.12 10.26
N LYS A 31 -9.44 12.78 11.40
CA LYS A 31 -10.00 14.14 11.45
C LYS A 31 -9.08 15.18 10.77
N ILE A 32 -7.77 15.05 10.96
CA ILE A 32 -6.77 15.91 10.30
C ILE A 32 -6.76 15.64 8.78
N ARG A 33 -6.73 14.39 8.36
CA ARG A 33 -6.73 14.02 6.93
C ARG A 33 -8.01 14.42 6.20
N GLN A 34 -9.15 14.45 6.88
CA GLN A 34 -10.43 14.88 6.29
C GLN A 34 -10.62 16.41 6.31
N GLY A 35 -9.66 17.16 6.85
CA GLY A 35 -9.78 18.60 6.98
C GLY A 35 -10.85 19.05 8.00
N LEU A 36 -11.18 18.19 8.96
CA LEU A 36 -12.03 18.53 10.11
C LEU A 36 -11.22 19.22 11.21
N LEU A 37 -9.92 19.05 11.21
CA LEU A 37 -8.92 19.76 12.00
C LEU A 37 -7.88 20.33 11.04
N HIS A 38 -7.69 21.63 11.07
CA HIS A 38 -6.82 22.37 10.18
C HIS A 38 -5.47 22.66 10.84
N GLU A 39 -4.49 23.03 10.03
CA GLU A 39 -3.20 23.55 10.49
C GLU A 39 -3.40 24.70 11.47
N GLY A 40 -2.69 24.65 12.59
CA GLY A 40 -2.77 25.63 13.65
C GLY A 40 -3.91 25.42 14.63
N ASP A 41 -4.84 24.51 14.35
CA ASP A 41 -5.93 24.21 15.29
C ASP A 41 -5.37 23.62 16.59
N LYS A 42 -5.91 24.10 17.71
CA LYS A 42 -5.56 23.59 19.03
C LYS A 42 -6.40 22.36 19.34
N LEU A 43 -5.74 21.24 19.63
CA LEU A 43 -6.43 20.06 20.14
C LEU A 43 -7.02 20.31 21.53
N PRO A 44 -8.10 19.60 21.92
CA PRO A 44 -8.60 19.62 23.28
C PRO A 44 -7.50 19.24 24.27
N THR A 45 -7.55 19.79 25.46
CA THR A 45 -6.59 19.49 26.53
C THR A 45 -6.66 18.02 26.94
N GLU A 46 -5.58 17.47 27.53
CA GLU A 46 -5.58 16.10 28.05
C GLU A 46 -6.81 15.82 28.94
N SER A 47 -7.21 16.79 29.77
CA SER A 47 -8.36 16.64 30.69
C SER A 47 -9.69 16.63 29.95
N GLU A 48 -9.81 17.37 28.86
CA GLU A 48 -11.00 17.35 27.98
C GLU A 48 -11.09 16.04 27.22
N LEU A 49 -9.96 15.57 26.68
CA LEU A 49 -9.89 14.27 25.98
C LEU A 49 -10.25 13.09 26.91
N VAL A 50 -9.73 13.10 28.13
CA VAL A 50 -10.09 12.11 29.16
C VAL A 50 -11.60 12.07 29.39
N ARG A 51 -12.25 13.24 29.47
CA ARG A 51 -13.70 13.34 29.70
C ARG A 51 -14.52 12.97 28.47
N SER A 52 -14.11 13.44 27.29
CA SER A 52 -14.87 13.23 26.05
C SER A 52 -14.84 11.79 25.57
N TYR A 53 -13.68 11.13 25.74
CA TYR A 53 -13.47 9.76 25.26
C TYR A 53 -13.57 8.69 26.36
N ASP A 54 -13.79 9.11 27.62
CA ASP A 54 -13.86 8.22 28.80
C ASP A 54 -12.68 7.25 28.87
N VAL A 55 -11.47 7.77 28.73
CA VAL A 55 -10.19 7.01 28.75
C VAL A 55 -9.27 7.55 29.83
N SER A 56 -8.25 6.76 30.21
CA SER A 56 -7.26 7.20 31.20
C SER A 56 -6.32 8.28 30.62
N ARG A 57 -5.72 9.08 31.50
CA ARG A 57 -4.66 10.04 31.11
C ARG A 57 -3.49 9.38 30.38
N THR A 58 -3.13 8.17 30.78
CA THR A 58 -2.06 7.39 30.11
C THR A 58 -2.40 7.11 28.66
N VAL A 59 -3.65 6.71 28.38
CA VAL A 59 -4.13 6.47 27.01
C VAL A 59 -4.06 7.74 26.16
N VAL A 60 -4.51 8.87 26.72
CA VAL A 60 -4.45 10.16 26.02
C VAL A 60 -3.01 10.57 25.72
N ARG A 61 -2.10 10.47 26.69
CA ARG A 61 -0.69 10.80 26.49
C ARG A 61 -0.01 9.92 25.46
N GLU A 62 -0.29 8.62 25.49
CA GLU A 62 0.23 7.68 24.50
C GLU A 62 -0.31 8.01 23.09
N ALA A 63 -1.60 8.35 22.96
CA ALA A 63 -2.17 8.75 21.67
C ALA A 63 -1.56 10.06 21.15
N LEU A 64 -1.42 11.08 22.00
CA LEU A 64 -0.78 12.34 21.62
C LEU A 64 0.71 12.14 21.27
N SER A 65 1.42 11.28 22.00
CA SER A 65 2.82 10.93 21.68
C SER A 65 2.93 10.27 20.29
N LYS A 66 1.98 9.40 19.92
CA LYS A 66 1.93 8.79 18.58
C LYS A 66 1.67 9.82 17.49
N LEU A 67 0.73 10.75 17.71
CA LEU A 67 0.47 11.85 16.77
C LEU A 67 1.68 12.78 16.61
N GLN A 68 2.42 13.04 17.69
CA GLN A 68 3.67 13.80 17.64
C GLN A 68 4.76 13.05 16.88
N ALA A 69 4.93 11.75 17.16
CA ALA A 69 5.89 10.90 16.44
C ALA A 69 5.55 10.81 14.93
N ALA A 70 4.27 10.86 14.58
CA ALA A 70 3.79 10.94 13.20
C ALA A 70 3.93 12.35 12.57
N GLY A 71 4.40 13.36 13.34
CA GLY A 71 4.55 14.74 12.86
C GLY A 71 3.23 15.46 12.57
N LEU A 72 2.12 14.97 13.10
CA LEU A 72 0.78 15.54 12.88
C LEU A 72 0.44 16.66 13.85
N VAL A 73 1.05 16.65 15.03
CA VAL A 73 0.84 17.65 16.08
C VAL A 73 2.15 18.00 16.78
N GLU A 74 2.21 19.18 17.38
CA GLU A 74 3.26 19.56 18.32
C GLU A 74 2.66 20.01 19.66
N THR A 75 3.31 19.64 20.76
CA THR A 75 2.94 20.13 22.09
C THR A 75 3.84 21.30 22.49
N ARG A 76 3.25 22.45 22.70
CA ARG A 76 3.92 23.64 23.26
C ARG A 76 3.67 23.67 24.76
N HIS A 77 4.75 23.53 25.52
CA HIS A 77 4.66 23.41 26.99
C HIS A 77 3.86 24.57 27.61
N GLY A 78 2.87 24.26 28.43
CA GLY A 78 2.00 25.25 29.09
C GLY A 78 0.96 25.91 28.17
N ILE A 79 0.99 25.68 26.86
CA ILE A 79 0.10 26.33 25.90
C ILE A 79 -0.93 25.35 25.36
N GLY A 80 -0.51 24.16 24.93
CA GLY A 80 -1.38 23.12 24.39
C GLY A 80 -0.74 22.33 23.26
N THR A 81 -1.52 21.43 22.68
CA THR A 81 -1.13 20.65 21.50
C THR A 81 -1.82 21.23 20.28
N PHE A 82 -1.06 21.48 19.22
CA PHE A 82 -1.52 22.12 17.98
C PHE A 82 -1.32 21.19 16.79
N VAL A 83 -2.27 21.21 15.87
CA VAL A 83 -2.13 20.53 14.58
C VAL A 83 -1.01 21.22 13.80
N LEU A 84 -0.02 20.44 13.42
CA LEU A 84 1.05 20.95 12.56
C LEU A 84 0.49 21.15 11.16
N PRO A 85 1.08 22.11 10.38
CA PRO A 85 0.86 22.09 8.94
C PRO A 85 0.98 20.66 8.51
N ALA A 86 -0.02 20.19 7.75
CA ALA A 86 0.13 18.90 7.10
C ALA A 86 1.47 18.99 6.36
N ARG A 87 2.55 18.73 7.11
CA ARG A 87 3.79 18.42 6.46
C ARG A 87 3.34 17.30 5.56
N GLN A 88 3.28 17.60 4.27
CA GLN A 88 3.64 16.60 3.29
C GLN A 88 4.77 15.88 4.01
N SER A 89 4.42 14.77 4.64
CA SER A 89 5.39 14.02 5.44
C SER A 89 6.56 13.90 4.51
N ALA A 90 7.65 14.56 4.89
CA ALA A 90 8.92 14.45 4.20
C ALA A 90 9.52 13.07 4.56
N SER A 91 8.69 12.06 4.45
CA SER A 91 9.09 10.80 3.89
C SER A 91 9.42 11.15 2.45
N PRO A 92 10.62 10.89 1.95
CA PRO A 92 10.92 11.08 0.54
C PRO A 92 10.03 10.17 -0.35
N MET A 93 9.09 9.46 0.25
CA MET A 93 8.07 8.65 -0.39
C MET A 93 6.77 9.45 -0.40
N LEU A 94 6.36 9.85 -1.59
CA LEU A 94 5.09 10.50 -1.91
C LEU A 94 3.92 9.74 -1.25
N SER A 95 2.95 10.45 -0.68
CA SER A 95 1.75 9.78 -0.16
C SER A 95 1.02 9.06 -1.29
N ALA A 96 0.33 7.96 -0.99
CA ALA A 96 -0.42 7.19 -1.99
C ALA A 96 -1.41 8.07 -2.78
N ARG A 97 -1.91 9.18 -2.20
CA ARG A 97 -2.80 10.13 -2.86
C ARG A 97 -2.07 11.06 -3.82
N GLU A 98 -0.93 11.61 -3.43
CA GLU A 98 -0.07 12.43 -4.32
C GLU A 98 0.46 11.58 -5.47
N LEU A 99 0.75 10.30 -5.21
CA LEU A 99 1.06 9.30 -6.21
C LEU A 99 -0.13 9.08 -7.17
N SER A 100 -1.39 9.16 -6.74
CA SER A 100 -2.54 8.90 -7.62
C SER A 100 -2.87 10.06 -8.57
N GLU A 101 -2.58 11.30 -8.20
CA GLU A 101 -2.96 12.49 -8.97
C GLU A 101 -1.90 12.96 -9.97
N SER A 102 -0.60 12.66 -9.75
CA SER A 102 0.50 13.15 -10.60
C SER A 102 1.58 12.12 -10.92
N VAL A 103 1.37 10.82 -10.61
CA VAL A 103 2.42 9.82 -10.79
C VAL A 103 2.70 9.53 -12.25
N ASP A 104 3.94 9.72 -12.60
CA ASP A 104 4.52 9.07 -13.76
C ASP A 104 4.62 7.56 -13.51
N VAL A 105 3.57 6.83 -13.94
CA VAL A 105 3.50 5.38 -13.79
C VAL A 105 4.69 4.69 -14.46
N LEU A 106 5.29 5.30 -15.48
CA LEU A 106 6.49 4.78 -16.12
C LEU A 106 7.70 4.86 -15.18
N ALA A 107 7.85 5.96 -14.42
CA ALA A 107 8.88 6.08 -13.40
C ALA A 107 8.71 5.07 -12.27
N VAL A 108 7.46 4.80 -11.84
CA VAL A 108 7.18 3.73 -10.86
C VAL A 108 7.57 2.36 -11.40
N LEU A 109 7.29 2.07 -12.67
CA LEU A 109 7.71 0.80 -13.29
C LEU A 109 9.23 0.66 -13.40
N GLU A 110 9.97 1.75 -13.60
CA GLU A 110 11.45 1.72 -13.55
C GLU A 110 11.96 1.34 -12.15
N LEU A 111 11.35 1.90 -11.11
CA LEU A 111 11.65 1.54 -9.73
C LEU A 111 11.32 0.07 -9.47
N ARG A 112 10.14 -0.40 -9.89
CA ARG A 112 9.74 -1.81 -9.78
C ARG A 112 10.73 -2.76 -10.46
N ILE A 113 11.12 -2.44 -11.69
CA ILE A 113 12.11 -3.26 -12.42
C ILE A 113 13.39 -3.42 -11.60
N SER A 114 13.84 -2.38 -10.93
CA SER A 114 15.04 -2.43 -10.11
C SER A 114 14.85 -3.24 -8.83
N LEU A 115 13.78 -2.97 -8.09
CA LEU A 115 13.52 -3.60 -6.79
C LEU A 115 13.08 -5.06 -6.93
N GLU A 116 12.08 -5.32 -7.77
CA GLU A 116 11.44 -6.64 -7.82
C GLU A 116 12.28 -7.66 -8.58
N THR A 117 13.12 -7.23 -9.52
CA THR A 117 14.13 -8.10 -10.13
C THR A 117 15.05 -8.68 -9.07
N GLU A 118 15.58 -7.86 -8.17
CA GLU A 118 16.45 -8.35 -7.10
C GLU A 118 15.66 -9.12 -6.04
N ALA A 119 14.43 -8.71 -5.73
CA ALA A 119 13.55 -9.43 -4.82
C ALA A 119 13.30 -10.88 -5.31
N ALA A 120 13.06 -11.09 -6.61
CA ALA A 120 12.85 -12.42 -7.18
C ALA A 120 14.10 -13.30 -7.04
N GLY A 121 15.29 -12.75 -7.31
CA GLY A 121 16.54 -13.49 -7.11
C GLY A 121 16.81 -13.86 -5.65
N LEU A 122 16.58 -12.94 -4.73
CA LEU A 122 16.71 -13.19 -3.28
C LEU A 122 15.65 -14.19 -2.79
N ALA A 123 14.40 -14.09 -3.27
CA ALA A 123 13.35 -15.03 -2.97
C ALA A 123 13.72 -16.45 -3.40
N ALA A 124 14.26 -16.64 -4.61
CA ALA A 124 14.73 -17.93 -5.08
C ALA A 124 15.78 -18.57 -4.16
N GLN A 125 16.68 -17.76 -3.59
CA GLN A 125 17.73 -18.23 -2.67
C GLN A 125 17.22 -18.52 -1.25
N ARG A 126 16.18 -17.81 -0.79
CA ARG A 126 15.81 -17.75 0.64
C ARG A 126 14.41 -18.29 0.94
N ARG A 127 13.63 -18.61 -0.09
CA ARG A 127 12.26 -19.09 0.05
C ARG A 127 12.17 -20.32 0.95
N SER A 128 11.10 -20.43 1.72
CA SER A 128 10.65 -21.66 2.39
C SER A 128 9.49 -22.27 1.64
N GLU A 129 9.11 -23.50 2.00
CA GLU A 129 7.90 -24.14 1.43
C GLU A 129 6.62 -23.32 1.74
N ALA A 130 6.56 -22.69 2.94
CA ALA A 130 5.45 -21.79 3.27
C ALA A 130 5.37 -20.58 2.33
N HIS A 131 6.52 -20.01 1.92
CA HIS A 131 6.54 -18.92 0.93
C HIS A 131 6.04 -19.40 -0.43
N LEU A 132 6.43 -20.59 -0.88
CA LEU A 132 5.94 -21.18 -2.15
C LEU A 132 4.44 -21.41 -2.13
N GLN A 133 3.89 -21.85 -0.99
CA GLN A 133 2.47 -22.03 -0.82
C GLN A 133 1.71 -20.73 -1.00
N VAL A 134 2.16 -19.63 -0.35
CA VAL A 134 1.52 -18.29 -0.47
C VAL A 134 1.58 -17.77 -1.91
N MET A 135 2.73 -17.94 -2.60
CA MET A 135 2.85 -17.57 -4.01
C MET A 135 1.90 -18.36 -4.91
N SER A 136 1.80 -19.67 -4.69
CA SER A 136 0.90 -20.55 -5.44
C SER A 136 -0.56 -20.18 -5.24
N GLU A 137 -0.97 -19.88 -3.99
CA GLU A 137 -2.32 -19.41 -3.68
C GLU A 137 -2.67 -18.10 -4.39
N ALA A 138 -1.73 -17.16 -4.44
CA ALA A 138 -1.91 -15.90 -5.17
C ALA A 138 -2.09 -16.11 -6.68
N LEU A 139 -1.31 -17.02 -7.29
CA LEU A 139 -1.44 -17.38 -8.70
C LEU A 139 -2.79 -18.07 -9.00
N GLN A 140 -3.19 -19.03 -8.16
CA GLN A 140 -4.47 -19.72 -8.31
C GLN A 140 -5.66 -18.74 -8.16
N ALA A 141 -5.57 -17.81 -7.21
CA ALA A 141 -6.58 -16.77 -7.04
C ALA A 141 -6.63 -15.84 -8.26
N PHE A 142 -5.49 -15.46 -8.83
CA PHE A 142 -5.42 -14.69 -10.06
C PHE A 142 -6.13 -15.43 -11.22
N GLU A 143 -5.79 -16.69 -11.45
CA GLU A 143 -6.38 -17.52 -12.52
C GLU A 143 -7.87 -17.72 -12.33
N HIS A 144 -8.31 -18.02 -11.12
CA HIS A 144 -9.73 -18.20 -10.78
C HIS A 144 -10.54 -16.93 -11.07
N HIS A 145 -10.09 -15.76 -10.61
CA HIS A 145 -10.78 -14.48 -10.86
C HIS A 145 -10.76 -14.12 -12.34
N PHE A 146 -9.65 -14.38 -13.02
CA PHE A 146 -9.56 -14.22 -14.47
C PHE A 146 -10.59 -15.07 -15.20
N ALA A 147 -10.72 -16.35 -14.86
CA ALA A 147 -11.69 -17.26 -15.49
C ALA A 147 -13.14 -16.82 -15.30
N LEU A 148 -13.46 -16.14 -14.19
CA LEU A 148 -14.77 -15.57 -13.90
C LEU A 148 -14.99 -14.18 -14.53
N GLY A 149 -13.99 -13.61 -15.21
CA GLY A 149 -14.05 -12.25 -15.75
C GLY A 149 -14.02 -11.14 -14.69
N HIS A 150 -13.57 -11.47 -13.48
CA HIS A 150 -13.43 -10.53 -12.37
C HIS A 150 -12.10 -9.77 -12.45
N ASP A 151 -11.97 -8.71 -11.63
CA ASP A 151 -10.72 -7.98 -11.49
C ASP A 151 -9.66 -8.87 -10.80
N THR A 152 -8.43 -8.82 -11.31
CA THR A 152 -7.29 -9.61 -10.85
C THR A 152 -6.17 -8.76 -10.24
N VAL A 153 -6.38 -7.45 -10.08
CA VAL A 153 -5.34 -6.50 -9.63
C VAL A 153 -4.85 -6.82 -8.22
N GLU A 154 -5.74 -7.13 -7.29
CA GLU A 154 -5.37 -7.46 -5.91
C GLU A 154 -4.55 -8.76 -5.84
N HIS A 155 -4.86 -9.74 -6.69
CA HIS A 155 -4.15 -11.03 -6.74
C HIS A 155 -2.77 -10.89 -7.40
N ASP A 156 -2.66 -10.03 -8.42
CA ASP A 156 -1.39 -9.63 -9.01
C ASP A 156 -0.46 -9.00 -7.94
N LEU A 157 -0.99 -8.00 -7.22
CA LEU A 157 -0.25 -7.38 -6.12
C LEU A 157 0.14 -8.39 -5.02
N ALA A 158 -0.78 -9.29 -4.64
CA ALA A 158 -0.52 -10.33 -3.65
C ALA A 158 0.64 -11.25 -4.06
N PHE A 159 0.73 -11.62 -5.33
CA PHE A 159 1.85 -12.40 -5.87
C PHE A 159 3.18 -11.66 -5.72
N HIS A 160 3.27 -10.40 -6.13
CA HIS A 160 4.48 -9.58 -6.00
C HIS A 160 4.89 -9.37 -4.54
N LEU A 161 3.92 -9.13 -3.64
CA LEU A 161 4.18 -9.00 -2.20
C LEU A 161 4.69 -10.31 -1.58
N SER A 162 4.19 -11.46 -2.02
CA SER A 162 4.66 -12.77 -1.54
C SER A 162 6.11 -13.04 -1.91
N ILE A 163 6.54 -12.61 -3.10
CA ILE A 163 7.95 -12.66 -3.52
C ILE A 163 8.80 -11.75 -2.65
N ALA A 164 8.35 -10.51 -2.40
CA ALA A 164 9.06 -9.58 -1.53
C ALA A 164 9.21 -10.13 -0.11
N GLN A 165 8.17 -10.76 0.43
CA GLN A 165 8.20 -11.43 1.73
C GLN A 165 9.24 -12.55 1.78
N ALA A 166 9.34 -13.36 0.72
CA ALA A 166 10.27 -14.48 0.62
C ALA A 166 11.74 -14.04 0.57
N THR A 167 12.04 -12.76 0.33
CA THR A 167 13.40 -12.21 0.44
C THR A 167 13.96 -12.28 1.87
N GLY A 168 13.09 -12.37 2.90
CA GLY A 168 13.45 -12.23 4.31
C GLY A 168 13.88 -10.82 4.70
N ASN A 169 13.79 -9.85 3.81
CA ASN A 169 14.09 -8.44 4.08
C ASN A 169 12.79 -7.62 4.01
N ARG A 170 12.28 -7.25 5.21
CA ARG A 170 11.01 -6.52 5.35
C ARG A 170 10.91 -5.26 4.49
N TYR A 171 12.02 -4.59 4.21
CA TYR A 171 11.99 -3.33 3.45
C TYR A 171 11.51 -3.50 2.01
N PHE A 172 11.73 -4.65 1.37
CA PHE A 172 11.13 -4.94 0.06
C PHE A 172 9.61 -4.97 0.15
N GLN A 173 9.07 -5.66 1.17
CA GLN A 173 7.62 -5.74 1.39
C GLN A 173 7.03 -4.38 1.76
N ASP A 174 7.66 -3.65 2.71
CA ASP A 174 7.19 -2.35 3.17
C ASP A 174 7.09 -1.33 2.00
N ILE A 175 8.10 -1.30 1.12
CA ILE A 175 8.12 -0.42 -0.05
C ILE A 175 7.00 -0.81 -1.04
N LEU A 176 6.89 -2.07 -1.41
CA LEU A 176 5.86 -2.52 -2.36
C LEU A 176 4.45 -2.33 -1.78
N GLN A 177 4.25 -2.61 -0.50
CA GLN A 177 2.97 -2.42 0.17
C GLN A 177 2.57 -0.93 0.25
N HIS A 178 3.55 -0.02 0.43
CA HIS A 178 3.30 1.41 0.43
C HIS A 178 2.72 1.91 -0.90
N PHE A 179 3.24 1.44 -2.02
CA PHE A 179 2.69 1.78 -3.33
C PHE A 179 1.35 1.08 -3.61
N GLY A 180 1.09 -0.08 -2.98
CA GLY A 180 -0.17 -0.81 -3.11
C GLY A 180 -0.53 -1.09 -4.58
N THR A 181 -1.82 -1.01 -4.89
CA THR A 181 -2.35 -1.28 -6.22
C THR A 181 -1.89 -0.28 -7.30
N LEU A 182 -1.26 0.84 -6.91
CA LEU A 182 -0.66 1.79 -7.87
C LEU A 182 0.47 1.15 -8.67
N LEU A 183 1.08 0.08 -8.14
CA LEU A 183 2.12 -0.69 -8.83
C LEU A 183 1.59 -1.46 -10.04
N ILE A 184 0.27 -1.71 -10.10
CA ILE A 184 -0.31 -2.54 -11.15
C ILE A 184 -0.83 -1.64 -12.29
N PRO A 185 -0.12 -1.60 -13.44
CA PRO A 185 -0.44 -0.64 -14.53
C PRO A 185 -1.85 -0.79 -15.08
N ARG A 186 -2.45 -1.97 -14.97
CA ARG A 186 -3.79 -2.27 -15.50
C ARG A 186 -4.88 -1.34 -14.98
N ASN A 187 -4.80 -0.87 -13.75
CA ASN A 187 -5.76 0.08 -13.19
C ASN A 187 -5.80 1.39 -13.98
N ARG A 188 -4.66 1.80 -14.53
CA ARG A 188 -4.53 3.01 -15.35
C ARG A 188 -4.90 2.76 -16.82
N ILE A 189 -4.57 1.57 -17.35
CA ILE A 189 -4.93 1.19 -18.70
C ILE A 189 -6.45 1.09 -18.83
N ALA A 190 -7.17 0.57 -17.84
CA ALA A 190 -8.63 0.48 -17.85
C ALA A 190 -9.32 1.85 -17.95
N SER A 191 -8.75 2.89 -17.31
CA SER A 191 -9.25 4.26 -17.40
C SER A 191 -8.99 4.93 -18.76
N MET A 192 -8.08 4.37 -19.56
CA MET A 192 -7.69 4.87 -20.89
C MET A 192 -8.39 4.17 -22.05
N HIS A 193 -9.56 3.54 -21.85
CA HIS A 193 -10.32 2.83 -22.88
C HIS A 193 -9.57 1.68 -23.60
N THR A 194 -8.53 1.14 -23.00
CA THR A 194 -7.74 0.03 -23.54
C THR A 194 -8.15 -1.30 -22.90
N PRO A 195 -8.05 -2.46 -23.59
CA PRO A 195 -8.63 -3.72 -23.13
C PRO A 195 -7.86 -4.34 -21.94
N ALA A 196 -7.93 -3.71 -20.78
CA ALA A 196 -7.47 -4.31 -19.52
C ALA A 196 -8.22 -5.62 -19.19
N ARG A 197 -9.29 -5.89 -19.93
CA ARG A 197 -10.08 -7.13 -19.92
C ARG A 197 -9.82 -8.01 -21.15
N ASP A 198 -8.79 -7.69 -21.97
CA ASP A 198 -8.40 -8.59 -23.06
C ASP A 198 -7.95 -9.93 -22.46
N PRO A 199 -8.66 -11.03 -22.72
CA PRO A 199 -8.29 -12.34 -22.20
C PRO A 199 -6.87 -12.77 -22.58
N ASP A 200 -6.41 -12.41 -23.77
CA ASP A 200 -5.08 -12.75 -24.23
C ASP A 200 -3.99 -11.94 -23.50
N TYR A 201 -4.29 -10.71 -23.13
CA TYR A 201 -3.41 -9.93 -22.27
C TYR A 201 -3.23 -10.58 -20.89
N LEU A 202 -4.34 -10.93 -20.22
CA LEU A 202 -4.28 -11.53 -18.89
C LEU A 202 -3.65 -12.92 -18.88
N ARG A 203 -3.87 -13.72 -19.94
CA ARG A 203 -3.17 -15.01 -20.13
C ARG A 203 -1.65 -14.84 -20.24
N ARG A 204 -1.21 -13.81 -20.98
CA ARG A 204 0.24 -13.50 -21.06
C ARG A 204 0.81 -13.10 -19.70
N VAL A 205 0.12 -12.25 -18.95
CA VAL A 205 0.53 -11.85 -17.60
C VAL A 205 0.63 -13.06 -16.68
N ASN A 206 -0.39 -13.94 -16.68
CA ASN A 206 -0.38 -15.15 -15.85
C ASN A 206 0.80 -16.06 -16.19
N ARG A 207 1.08 -16.29 -17.48
CA ARG A 207 2.23 -17.08 -17.91
C ARG A 207 3.56 -16.48 -17.45
N GLU A 208 3.71 -15.14 -17.54
CA GLU A 208 4.90 -14.46 -17.04
C GLU A 208 5.08 -14.68 -15.52
N HIS A 209 3.99 -14.66 -14.74
CA HIS A 209 4.02 -14.97 -13.31
C HIS A 209 4.40 -16.44 -13.04
N GLU A 210 3.86 -17.39 -13.79
CA GLU A 210 4.19 -18.81 -13.68
C GLU A 210 5.69 -19.07 -13.95
N GLU A 211 6.30 -18.38 -14.92
CA GLU A 211 7.72 -18.45 -15.22
C GLU A 211 8.58 -17.94 -14.06
N ILE A 212 8.17 -16.82 -13.41
CA ILE A 212 8.83 -16.30 -12.21
C ILE A 212 8.74 -17.34 -11.08
N TYR A 213 7.54 -17.83 -10.79
CA TYR A 213 7.30 -18.82 -9.76
C TYR A 213 8.12 -20.10 -9.97
N ALA A 214 8.11 -20.63 -11.19
CA ALA A 214 8.87 -21.83 -11.55
C ALA A 214 10.38 -21.66 -11.33
N ALA A 215 10.94 -20.48 -11.61
CA ALA A 215 12.35 -20.19 -11.34
C ALA A 215 12.63 -20.12 -9.82
N ILE A 216 11.73 -19.52 -9.04
CA ILE A 216 11.84 -19.46 -7.58
C ILE A 216 11.73 -20.87 -6.96
N VAL A 217 10.80 -21.71 -7.44
CA VAL A 217 10.68 -23.12 -7.00
C VAL A 217 11.99 -23.87 -7.20
N ARG A 218 12.64 -23.71 -8.35
CA ARG A 218 13.92 -24.36 -8.66
C ARG A 218 15.13 -23.74 -7.93
N GLN A 219 14.94 -22.69 -7.16
CA GLN A 219 16.00 -21.90 -6.50
C GLN A 219 17.02 -21.33 -7.52
N ASP A 220 16.58 -21.07 -8.74
CA ASP A 220 17.37 -20.46 -9.79
C ASP A 220 17.24 -18.93 -9.74
N ALA A 221 18.15 -18.30 -9.00
CA ALA A 221 18.12 -16.86 -8.77
C ALA A 221 18.28 -16.03 -10.05
N ASP A 222 19.09 -16.49 -11.00
CA ASP A 222 19.35 -15.74 -12.23
C ASP A 222 18.16 -15.84 -13.19
N SER A 223 17.56 -17.03 -13.34
CA SER A 223 16.30 -17.17 -14.08
C SER A 223 15.15 -16.40 -13.44
N ALA A 224 15.06 -16.37 -12.10
CA ALA A 224 14.04 -15.58 -11.39
C ALA A 224 14.18 -14.07 -11.65
N ARG A 225 15.42 -13.54 -11.62
CA ARG A 225 15.70 -12.15 -11.99
C ARG A 225 15.31 -11.87 -13.45
N ALA A 226 15.72 -12.75 -14.37
CA ALA A 226 15.44 -12.60 -15.79
C ALA A 226 13.92 -12.59 -16.05
N ALA A 227 13.18 -13.55 -15.51
CA ALA A 227 11.73 -13.66 -15.67
C ALA A 227 11.00 -12.42 -15.12
N MET A 228 11.34 -11.97 -13.89
CA MET A 228 10.76 -10.77 -13.29
C MET A 228 11.07 -9.52 -14.12
N ARG A 229 12.30 -9.35 -14.59
CA ARG A 229 12.69 -8.22 -15.44
C ARG A 229 11.91 -8.21 -16.75
N ILE A 230 11.73 -9.36 -17.40
CA ILE A 230 10.94 -9.50 -18.63
C ILE A 230 9.48 -9.12 -18.35
N HIS A 231 8.86 -9.68 -17.32
CA HIS A 231 7.49 -9.39 -16.93
C HIS A 231 7.24 -7.87 -16.75
N LEU A 232 8.07 -7.20 -15.94
CA LEU A 232 7.91 -5.77 -15.66
C LEU A 232 8.25 -4.88 -16.86
N THR A 233 9.22 -5.28 -17.69
CA THR A 233 9.53 -4.57 -18.93
C THR A 233 8.36 -4.68 -19.91
N ASN A 234 7.78 -5.87 -20.09
CA ASN A 234 6.59 -6.09 -20.90
C ASN A 234 5.41 -5.24 -20.39
N SER A 235 5.22 -5.17 -19.06
CA SER A 235 4.18 -4.34 -18.44
C SER A 235 4.39 -2.85 -18.76
N ARG A 236 5.63 -2.36 -18.72
CA ARG A 236 5.98 -0.98 -19.11
C ARG A 236 5.68 -0.70 -20.58
N GLU A 237 6.06 -1.59 -21.48
CA GLU A 237 5.80 -1.40 -22.91
C GLU A 237 4.30 -1.47 -23.24
N ARG A 238 3.56 -2.36 -22.59
CA ARG A 238 2.09 -2.40 -22.72
C ARG A 238 1.44 -1.08 -22.29
N LEU A 239 1.90 -0.47 -21.20
CA LEU A 239 1.40 0.84 -20.77
C LEU A 239 1.75 1.96 -21.74
N ARG A 240 3.01 2.00 -22.23
CA ARG A 240 3.45 2.99 -23.23
C ARG A 240 2.62 2.93 -24.50
N LEU A 241 2.32 1.72 -24.96
CA LEU A 241 1.47 1.53 -26.14
C LEU A 241 0.05 2.05 -25.90
N ALA A 242 -0.54 1.73 -24.74
CA ALA A 242 -1.86 2.20 -24.36
C ALA A 242 -1.94 3.73 -24.30
N GLN A 243 -0.94 4.39 -23.72
CA GLN A 243 -0.85 5.86 -23.67
C GLN A 243 -0.77 6.49 -25.08
N ARG A 244 -0.01 5.90 -25.99
CA ARG A 244 0.11 6.39 -27.37
C ARG A 244 -1.21 6.28 -28.11
N LEU A 245 -1.93 5.17 -27.95
CA LEU A 245 -3.23 4.94 -28.60
C LEU A 245 -4.30 5.91 -28.07
N SER A 246 -4.33 6.23 -26.79
CA SER A 246 -5.27 7.20 -26.23
C SER A 246 -5.03 8.61 -26.77
N LEU A 247 -3.77 9.05 -26.86
CA LEU A 247 -3.42 10.36 -27.42
C LEU A 247 -3.78 10.48 -28.92
N SER A 248 -3.67 9.38 -29.68
CA SER A 248 -4.04 9.37 -31.11
C SER A 248 -5.55 9.32 -31.35
N ALA A 249 -6.36 8.94 -30.36
CA ALA A 249 -7.83 8.90 -30.46
C ALA A 249 -8.49 10.26 -30.12
N GLU A 250 -7.76 11.17 -29.46
CA GLU A 250 -8.21 12.52 -29.10
C GLU A 250 -7.78 13.60 -30.12
N SER A 251 -7.01 13.21 -31.13
CA SER A 251 -6.51 14.09 -32.22
C SER A 251 -7.34 13.91 -33.49
#